data_9756980fdeafaf9cd5ee3cc90c58a521
#
_entry.id   9756980fdeafaf9cd5ee3cc90c58a521
#
_cell.length_a   1.000
_cell.length_b   1.000
_cell.length_c   1.000
_cell.angle_alpha   90.00
_cell.angle_beta   90.00
_cell.angle_gamma   90.00
#
_symmetry.space_group_name_H-M   'P 1'
#
loop_
_entity.id
_entity.type
_entity.pdbx_description
1 polymer ?
#
loop_
_entity_poly.entity_id
_entity_poly.type
_entity_poly.pdbx_seq_one_letter_code
_entity_poly.pdbx_strand_id
1 'polypeptide(L)'
;MAAWQLTLRVRGGQDDSGHIFADLLEAALDAEAITLHREENDDCWHISLLTQDKPDETRISTAMAEAARLTAASADYLAVTALAETDWLAENRKSFPPRAIGSFWIYGTHISDPVPEGAIGLCLDAGQAFGSGSHATTAGCIRMIETHLPQAGAVRIADIGCGSGILAMAAAKWNPDAVLVAVDNDPKAVETTLENTQRNDVAAAITCGVSDGYKAPVVEATAPYGMILANILPGPLIEMAADAVAALAPDGVLILSGLLEDQQDKVIEAHAAHGLDCTDSIIIAGWAALVFRHKGA
;
A
#
# COMPACT_ATOMS: atom_id res chain seq x y z
N MET A 1 23.46 8.58 8.64
CA MET A 1 23.60 10.01 9.00
C MET A 1 22.46 10.35 9.93
N ALA A 2 22.70 11.04 11.05
CA ALA A 2 21.66 11.39 12.02
C ALA A 2 20.69 12.38 11.35
N ALA A 3 19.41 12.06 11.27
CA ALA A 3 18.39 12.99 10.85
C ALA A 3 18.00 13.92 11.99
N TRP A 4 17.48 15.10 11.67
CA TRP A 4 17.02 16.07 12.66
C TRP A 4 15.53 16.31 12.49
N GLN A 5 14.81 16.42 13.62
CA GLN A 5 13.40 16.76 13.62
C GLN A 5 13.21 18.15 14.22
N LEU A 6 12.55 19.03 13.46
CA LEU A 6 12.04 20.32 13.91
C LEU A 6 10.55 20.19 14.19
N THR A 7 10.11 20.61 15.37
CA THR A 7 8.69 20.58 15.75
C THR A 7 8.21 21.99 16.12
N LEU A 8 7.06 22.37 15.60
CA LEU A 8 6.43 23.67 15.78
C LEU A 8 4.94 23.51 16.07
N ARG A 9 4.38 24.53 16.74
CA ARG A 9 2.94 24.68 16.91
C ARG A 9 2.52 26.08 16.41
N VAL A 10 1.55 26.12 15.47
CA VAL A 10 1.06 27.38 14.90
C VAL A 10 -0.37 27.63 15.38
N ARG A 11 -0.64 28.83 15.88
CA ARG A 11 -1.92 29.23 16.45
C ARG A 11 -2.47 30.49 15.80
N GLY A 12 -3.79 30.54 15.63
CA GLY A 12 -4.49 31.68 15.05
C GLY A 12 -4.24 31.85 13.55
N GLY A 13 -4.60 33.00 13.02
CA GLY A 13 -4.49 33.31 11.60
C GLY A 13 -5.63 32.76 10.78
N GLN A 14 -5.38 32.48 9.50
CA GLN A 14 -6.34 31.95 8.55
C GLN A 14 -6.33 30.42 8.59
N ASP A 15 -7.36 29.77 8.00
CA ASP A 15 -7.49 28.31 8.02
C ASP A 15 -6.32 27.56 7.35
N ASP A 16 -5.59 28.21 6.45
CA ASP A 16 -4.43 27.70 5.74
C ASP A 16 -3.08 28.08 6.38
N SER A 17 -3.09 28.77 7.54
CA SER A 17 -1.86 29.26 8.18
C SER A 17 -0.83 28.17 8.42
N GLY A 18 -1.26 26.97 8.82
CA GLY A 18 -0.36 25.82 9.01
C GLY A 18 0.36 25.41 7.73
N HIS A 19 -0.32 25.40 6.61
CA HIS A 19 0.26 25.07 5.30
C HIS A 19 1.30 26.12 4.87
N ILE A 20 1.01 27.40 5.04
CA ILE A 20 1.95 28.50 4.69
C ILE A 20 3.23 28.41 5.54
N PHE A 21 3.09 28.12 6.84
CA PHE A 21 4.27 27.88 7.70
C PHE A 21 5.06 26.64 7.25
N ALA A 22 4.37 25.57 6.90
CA ALA A 22 4.97 24.34 6.43
C ALA A 22 5.78 24.56 5.15
N ASP A 23 5.17 25.17 4.12
CA ASP A 23 5.78 25.43 2.81
C ASP A 23 7.03 26.31 2.92
N LEU A 24 6.97 27.39 3.71
CA LEU A 24 8.09 28.29 3.90
C LEU A 24 9.25 27.66 4.67
N LEU A 25 8.95 26.82 5.65
CA LEU A 25 9.97 26.10 6.42
C LEU A 25 10.58 24.95 5.59
N GLU A 26 9.79 24.22 4.82
CA GLU A 26 10.26 23.19 3.89
C GLU A 26 11.27 23.79 2.91
N ALA A 27 10.89 24.87 2.22
CA ALA A 27 11.76 25.57 1.28
C ALA A 27 12.99 26.18 1.95
N ALA A 28 12.85 26.73 3.18
CA ALA A 28 13.96 27.35 3.90
C ALA A 28 14.98 26.35 4.43
N LEU A 29 14.56 25.14 4.80
CA LEU A 29 15.39 24.16 5.49
C LEU A 29 15.80 22.96 4.62
N ASP A 30 15.32 22.91 3.38
CA ASP A 30 15.57 21.80 2.46
C ASP A 30 15.09 20.46 3.09
N ALA A 31 13.86 20.47 3.64
CA ALA A 31 13.35 19.38 4.41
C ALA A 31 13.03 18.16 3.53
N GLU A 32 13.39 16.96 3.99
CA GLU A 32 13.13 15.69 3.28
C GLU A 32 11.68 15.21 3.44
N ALA A 33 11.06 15.56 4.55
CA ALA A 33 9.67 15.23 4.84
C ALA A 33 9.05 16.26 5.78
N ILE A 34 7.75 16.47 5.59
CA ILE A 34 6.95 17.33 6.44
C ILE A 34 5.65 16.63 6.82
N THR A 35 5.26 16.76 8.08
CA THR A 35 3.98 16.31 8.59
C THR A 35 3.23 17.49 9.15
N LEU A 36 1.96 17.60 8.78
CA LEU A 36 1.08 18.67 9.21
C LEU A 36 -0.25 18.06 9.65
N HIS A 37 -0.69 18.36 10.87
CA HIS A 37 -1.99 17.92 11.35
C HIS A 37 -2.59 18.94 12.32
N ARG A 38 -3.92 18.92 12.44
CA ARG A 38 -4.70 19.72 13.38
C ARG A 38 -5.51 18.76 14.23
N GLU A 39 -5.46 18.87 15.54
CA GLU A 39 -6.28 18.07 16.45
C GLU A 39 -7.72 18.59 16.45
N GLU A 40 -8.72 17.69 16.47
CA GLU A 40 -10.15 18.04 16.39
C GLU A 40 -10.62 19.01 17.48
N ASN A 41 -9.90 19.11 18.61
CA ASN A 41 -10.24 19.95 19.75
C ASN A 41 -9.20 21.06 20.06
N ASP A 42 -8.18 21.19 19.22
CA ASP A 42 -7.12 22.21 19.40
C ASP A 42 -7.08 23.11 18.15
N ASP A 43 -7.24 24.41 18.33
CA ASP A 43 -7.14 25.41 17.25
C ASP A 43 -5.68 25.67 16.82
N CYS A 44 -4.87 24.65 16.89
CA CYS A 44 -3.45 24.66 16.59
C CYS A 44 -3.09 23.69 15.47
N TRP A 45 -2.18 24.13 14.60
CA TRP A 45 -1.48 23.28 13.68
C TRP A 45 -0.21 22.77 14.32
N HIS A 46 0.02 21.46 14.23
CA HIS A 46 1.26 20.81 14.61
C HIS A 46 2.06 20.51 13.34
N ILE A 47 3.26 21.04 13.25
CA ILE A 47 4.17 20.89 12.11
C ILE A 47 5.42 20.16 12.59
N SER A 48 5.80 19.12 11.87
CA SER A 48 7.07 18.40 12.08
C SER A 48 7.81 18.25 10.77
N LEU A 49 9.05 18.70 10.71
CA LEU A 49 9.94 18.61 9.55
C LEU A 49 11.11 17.70 9.86
N LEU A 50 11.55 16.93 8.87
CA LEU A 50 12.77 16.13 8.91
C LEU A 50 13.83 16.73 7.98
N THR A 51 15.05 16.87 8.48
CA THR A 51 16.21 17.38 7.71
C THR A 51 17.41 16.45 7.93
N GLN A 52 18.29 16.35 6.93
CA GLN A 52 19.53 15.57 7.06
C GLN A 52 20.53 16.24 8.00
N ASP A 53 20.68 17.54 7.88
CA ASP A 53 21.57 18.33 8.69
C ASP A 53 20.82 19.06 9.79
N LYS A 54 21.52 19.43 10.87
CA LYS A 54 20.92 20.25 11.93
C LYS A 54 20.41 21.56 11.37
N PRO A 55 19.09 21.85 11.49
CA PRO A 55 18.51 23.07 10.94
C PRO A 55 19.16 24.32 11.55
N ASP A 56 19.42 25.30 10.70
CA ASP A 56 19.97 26.60 11.11
C ASP A 56 18.88 27.46 11.79
N GLU A 57 19.13 27.90 13.00
CA GLU A 57 18.16 28.64 13.82
C GLU A 57 17.80 30.02 13.17
N THR A 58 18.72 30.60 12.41
CA THR A 58 18.45 31.87 11.70
C THR A 58 17.50 31.63 10.53
N ARG A 59 17.67 30.55 9.79
CA ARG A 59 16.76 30.17 8.70
C ARG A 59 15.37 29.81 9.22
N ILE A 60 15.29 29.10 10.35
CA ILE A 60 14.01 28.79 11.02
C ILE A 60 13.30 30.10 11.41
N SER A 61 13.98 30.97 12.15
CA SER A 61 13.39 32.23 12.65
C SER A 61 12.96 33.17 11.52
N THR A 62 13.72 33.21 10.44
CA THR A 62 13.37 34.01 9.25
C THR A 62 12.12 33.48 8.55
N ALA A 63 12.03 32.17 8.31
CA ALA A 63 10.86 31.55 7.70
C ALA A 63 9.60 31.69 8.57
N MET A 64 9.74 31.50 9.89
CA MET A 64 8.64 31.68 10.84
C MET A 64 8.16 33.16 10.86
N ALA A 65 9.06 34.13 10.86
CA ALA A 65 8.70 35.55 10.84
C ALA A 65 7.95 35.94 9.55
N GLU A 66 8.38 35.40 8.40
CA GLU A 66 7.72 35.66 7.12
C GLU A 66 6.33 34.98 7.07
N ALA A 67 6.21 33.74 7.53
CA ALA A 67 4.93 33.06 7.63
C ALA A 67 3.95 33.78 8.57
N ALA A 68 4.42 34.23 9.73
CA ALA A 68 3.61 35.00 10.67
C ALA A 68 3.15 36.35 10.05
N ARG A 69 3.99 37.01 9.25
CA ARG A 69 3.63 38.22 8.56
C ARG A 69 2.52 38.01 7.51
N LEU A 70 2.57 36.89 6.80
CA LEU A 70 1.60 36.55 5.75
C LEU A 70 0.25 36.06 6.31
N THR A 71 0.24 35.37 7.43
CA THR A 71 -0.95 34.69 7.97
C THR A 71 -1.57 35.38 9.18
N ALA A 72 -0.87 36.36 9.78
CA ALA A 72 -1.21 36.91 11.09
C ALA A 72 -1.31 35.85 12.21
N ALA A 73 -0.75 34.67 12.00
CA ALA A 73 -0.65 33.59 13.00
C ALA A 73 0.62 33.73 13.84
N SER A 74 0.62 33.09 14.99
CA SER A 74 1.82 32.96 15.85
C SER A 74 2.30 31.52 15.83
N ALA A 75 3.62 31.33 15.86
CA ALA A 75 4.18 29.98 15.96
C ALA A 75 5.09 29.88 17.19
N ASP A 76 4.84 28.82 17.97
CA ASP A 76 5.72 28.41 19.05
C ASP A 76 6.72 27.38 18.53
N TYR A 77 8.00 27.70 18.62
CA TYR A 77 9.08 26.76 18.38
C TYR A 77 9.16 25.79 19.58
N LEU A 78 9.00 24.49 19.33
CA LEU A 78 8.98 23.50 20.40
C LEU A 78 10.35 22.84 20.60
N ALA A 79 10.95 22.31 19.54
CA ALA A 79 12.24 21.62 19.63
C ALA A 79 12.92 21.43 18.27
N VAL A 80 14.28 21.41 18.28
CA VAL A 80 15.10 20.71 17.28
C VAL A 80 15.78 19.55 17.97
N THR A 81 15.44 18.35 17.59
CA THR A 81 15.96 17.13 18.21
C THR A 81 16.75 16.33 17.20
N ALA A 82 17.98 15.95 17.53
CA ALA A 82 18.69 14.94 16.76
C ALA A 82 17.93 13.62 16.92
N LEU A 83 17.46 13.09 15.82
CA LEU A 83 16.97 11.73 15.82
C LEU A 83 18.21 10.83 15.86
N ALA A 84 18.32 10.03 16.92
CA ALA A 84 19.31 8.96 16.92
C ALA A 84 19.15 8.17 15.62
N GLU A 85 20.25 7.59 15.10
CA GLU A 85 20.14 6.57 14.05
C GLU A 85 19.32 5.40 14.59
N THR A 86 18.04 5.65 14.74
CA THR A 86 17.08 4.60 15.04
C THR A 86 16.92 3.89 13.71
N ASP A 87 17.28 2.62 13.69
CA ASP A 87 16.91 1.75 12.59
C ASP A 87 15.38 1.68 12.54
N TRP A 88 14.78 2.66 11.84
CA TRP A 88 13.33 2.76 11.65
C TRP A 88 12.76 1.48 11.06
N LEU A 89 13.59 0.74 10.30
CA LEU A 89 13.26 -0.60 9.84
C LEU A 89 13.21 -1.58 11.00
N ALA A 90 14.11 -1.48 11.99
CA ALA A 90 14.07 -2.35 13.17
C ALA A 90 12.93 -1.97 14.14
N GLU A 91 12.58 -0.69 14.27
CA GLU A 91 11.42 -0.27 15.08
C GLU A 91 10.09 -0.58 14.39
N ASN A 92 9.98 -0.36 13.09
CA ASN A 92 8.83 -0.79 12.29
C ASN A 92 8.67 -2.32 12.32
N ARG A 93 9.75 -3.07 12.31
CA ARG A 93 9.72 -4.54 12.51
C ARG A 93 9.12 -4.93 13.85
N LYS A 94 9.49 -4.24 14.94
CA LYS A 94 8.92 -4.49 16.29
C LYS A 94 7.44 -4.13 16.40
N SER A 95 6.97 -3.16 15.62
CA SER A 95 5.56 -2.72 15.62
C SER A 95 4.65 -3.55 14.69
N PHE A 96 5.19 -4.58 14.00
CA PHE A 96 4.44 -5.47 13.13
C PHE A 96 4.20 -6.83 13.81
N PRO A 97 3.17 -6.95 14.67
CA PRO A 97 2.85 -8.22 15.31
C PRO A 97 2.31 -9.23 14.28
N PRO A 98 2.56 -10.52 14.48
CA PRO A 98 1.97 -11.56 13.65
C PRO A 98 0.45 -11.46 13.63
N ARG A 99 -0.15 -11.80 12.49
CA ARG A 99 -1.59 -11.65 12.27
C ARG A 99 -2.16 -12.82 11.50
N ALA A 100 -3.30 -13.33 11.96
CA ALA A 100 -4.09 -14.30 11.21
C ALA A 100 -5.04 -13.59 10.23
N ILE A 101 -5.08 -14.05 8.97
CA ILE A 101 -6.09 -13.68 7.97
C ILE A 101 -6.56 -14.98 7.32
N GLY A 102 -7.79 -15.40 7.60
CA GLY A 102 -8.25 -16.71 7.15
C GLY A 102 -7.31 -17.82 7.63
N SER A 103 -6.87 -18.68 6.73
CA SER A 103 -5.89 -19.75 6.98
C SER A 103 -4.44 -19.25 7.02
N PHE A 104 -4.18 -17.98 6.70
CA PHE A 104 -2.83 -17.45 6.62
C PHE A 104 -2.37 -16.83 7.95
N TRP A 105 -1.09 -17.06 8.27
CA TRP A 105 -0.36 -16.43 9.36
C TRP A 105 0.72 -15.52 8.79
N ILE A 106 0.49 -14.21 8.86
CA ILE A 106 1.39 -13.19 8.30
C ILE A 106 2.29 -12.69 9.42
N TYR A 107 3.61 -12.73 9.21
CA TYR A 107 4.60 -12.36 10.22
C TYR A 107 5.87 -11.79 9.59
N GLY A 108 6.59 -10.98 10.37
CA GLY A 108 7.88 -10.40 9.96
C GLY A 108 9.06 -11.33 10.24
N THR A 109 10.21 -11.08 9.58
CA THR A 109 11.46 -11.86 9.78
C THR A 109 12.00 -11.81 11.20
N HIS A 110 11.59 -10.83 11.99
CA HIS A 110 11.95 -10.68 13.41
C HIS A 110 11.20 -11.63 14.35
N ILE A 111 10.17 -12.31 13.85
CA ILE A 111 9.38 -13.27 14.62
C ILE A 111 10.05 -14.64 14.53
N SER A 112 10.47 -15.17 15.67
CA SER A 112 11.09 -16.50 15.79
C SER A 112 10.11 -17.60 16.21
N ASP A 113 8.91 -17.21 16.64
CA ASP A 113 7.88 -18.17 17.02
C ASP A 113 7.43 -19.00 15.80
N PRO A 114 7.18 -20.29 15.97
CA PRO A 114 6.73 -21.13 14.87
C PRO A 114 5.35 -20.70 14.35
N VAL A 115 5.11 -20.89 13.06
CA VAL A 115 3.79 -20.71 12.47
C VAL A 115 2.81 -21.66 13.20
N PRO A 116 1.63 -21.18 13.61
CA PRO A 116 0.63 -22.03 14.27
C PRO A 116 0.27 -23.27 13.43
N GLU A 117 0.02 -24.39 14.11
CA GLU A 117 -0.37 -25.63 13.44
C GLU A 117 -1.62 -25.45 12.58
N GLY A 118 -1.56 -25.91 11.34
CA GLY A 118 -2.64 -25.77 10.35
C GLY A 118 -2.71 -24.42 9.65
N ALA A 119 -1.88 -23.44 10.02
CA ALA A 119 -1.82 -22.15 9.32
C ALA A 119 -0.79 -22.16 8.19
N ILE A 120 -1.05 -21.36 7.15
CA ILE A 120 -0.13 -21.13 6.02
C ILE A 120 0.72 -19.88 6.35
N GLY A 121 2.00 -20.07 6.61
CA GLY A 121 2.90 -18.95 6.93
C GLY A 121 3.23 -18.09 5.72
N LEU A 122 3.13 -16.76 5.90
CA LEU A 122 3.61 -15.73 4.97
C LEU A 122 4.58 -14.80 5.72
N CYS A 123 5.86 -14.94 5.42
CA CYS A 123 6.90 -14.13 6.02
C CYS A 123 7.16 -12.87 5.18
N LEU A 124 6.89 -11.70 5.76
CA LEU A 124 7.00 -10.40 5.10
C LEU A 124 7.63 -9.40 6.04
N ASP A 125 8.65 -8.68 5.60
CA ASP A 125 9.07 -7.50 6.34
C ASP A 125 8.23 -6.29 5.92
N ALA A 126 7.91 -5.45 6.90
CA ALA A 126 7.38 -4.11 6.66
C ALA A 126 8.49 -3.29 6.00
N GLY A 127 8.61 -3.40 4.68
CA GLY A 127 9.52 -2.61 3.86
C GLY A 127 8.90 -1.27 3.45
N GLN A 128 9.58 -0.53 2.60
CA GLN A 128 9.07 0.70 1.99
C GLN A 128 7.92 0.45 0.99
N ALA A 129 7.74 -0.79 0.53
CA ALA A 129 6.67 -1.15 -0.38
C ALA A 129 5.33 -1.30 0.37
N PHE A 130 4.26 -0.78 -0.24
CA PHE A 130 2.88 -0.95 0.23
C PHE A 130 2.50 -2.45 0.27
N GLY A 131 1.67 -2.85 1.24
CA GLY A 131 1.17 -4.25 1.31
C GLY A 131 1.81 -5.10 2.40
N SER A 132 2.15 -4.50 3.57
CA SER A 132 2.64 -5.23 4.75
C SER A 132 1.67 -6.28 5.32
N GLY A 133 0.48 -6.47 4.72
CA GLY A 133 -0.56 -7.35 5.25
C GLY A 133 -1.34 -6.77 6.43
N SER A 134 -0.96 -5.59 6.94
CA SER A 134 -1.66 -4.96 8.07
C SER A 134 -2.96 -4.27 7.65
N HIS A 135 -3.13 -3.94 6.38
CA HIS A 135 -4.25 -3.19 5.87
C HIS A 135 -5.49 -4.07 5.62
N ALA A 136 -6.68 -3.52 5.87
CA ALA A 136 -7.96 -4.21 5.69
C ALA A 136 -8.19 -4.69 4.25
N THR A 137 -7.69 -3.96 3.24
CA THR A 137 -7.77 -4.32 1.82
C THR A 137 -7.04 -5.63 1.52
N THR A 138 -5.84 -5.82 2.07
CA THR A 138 -5.09 -7.07 1.94
C THR A 138 -5.84 -8.24 2.57
N ALA A 139 -6.44 -8.01 3.76
CA ALA A 139 -7.25 -9.04 4.43
C ALA A 139 -8.48 -9.42 3.59
N GLY A 140 -9.13 -8.45 2.96
CA GLY A 140 -10.23 -8.69 2.03
C GLY A 140 -9.82 -9.54 0.85
N CYS A 141 -8.74 -9.17 0.15
CA CYS A 141 -8.23 -9.94 -1.00
C CYS A 141 -7.84 -11.38 -0.62
N ILE A 142 -7.13 -11.57 0.49
CA ILE A 142 -6.74 -12.92 0.94
C ILE A 142 -7.97 -13.80 1.20
N ARG A 143 -9.02 -13.28 1.85
CA ARG A 143 -10.26 -14.02 2.06
C ARG A 143 -10.98 -14.35 0.75
N MET A 144 -10.94 -13.45 -0.23
CA MET A 144 -11.49 -13.72 -1.56
C MET A 144 -10.67 -14.75 -2.34
N ILE A 145 -9.33 -14.76 -2.17
CA ILE A 145 -8.47 -15.82 -2.71
C ILE A 145 -8.88 -17.18 -2.12
N GLU A 146 -9.03 -17.31 -0.81
CA GLU A 146 -9.46 -18.55 -0.16
C GLU A 146 -10.82 -19.04 -0.65
N THR A 147 -11.74 -18.11 -0.93
CA THR A 147 -13.10 -18.44 -1.35
C THR A 147 -13.18 -18.85 -2.82
N HIS A 148 -12.43 -18.18 -3.69
CA HIS A 148 -12.62 -18.26 -5.14
C HIS A 148 -11.49 -18.96 -5.89
N LEU A 149 -10.30 -19.16 -5.30
CA LEU A 149 -9.20 -19.91 -5.90
C LEU A 149 -9.27 -21.38 -5.47
N PRO A 150 -9.39 -22.35 -6.41
CA PRO A 150 -9.28 -23.76 -6.06
C PRO A 150 -7.89 -24.08 -5.51
N GLN A 151 -7.82 -24.99 -4.54
CA GLN A 151 -6.56 -25.38 -3.87
C GLN A 151 -5.66 -26.28 -4.74
N ALA A 152 -6.14 -26.77 -5.86
CA ALA A 152 -5.40 -27.64 -6.77
C ALA A 152 -5.84 -27.39 -8.22
N GLY A 153 -4.97 -27.80 -9.15
CA GLY A 153 -5.17 -27.63 -10.58
C GLY A 153 -4.47 -26.37 -11.12
N ALA A 154 -4.03 -26.48 -12.35
CA ALA A 154 -3.28 -25.39 -13.00
C ALA A 154 -4.16 -24.17 -13.27
N VAL A 155 -3.87 -23.07 -12.58
CA VAL A 155 -4.52 -21.77 -12.78
C VAL A 155 -3.46 -20.72 -13.10
N ARG A 156 -3.69 -19.90 -14.13
CA ARG A 156 -2.87 -18.74 -14.40
C ARG A 156 -3.41 -17.55 -13.60
N ILE A 157 -2.54 -16.89 -12.85
CA ILE A 157 -2.91 -15.78 -11.96
C ILE A 157 -2.06 -14.57 -12.27
N ALA A 158 -2.67 -13.38 -12.30
CA ALA A 158 -1.96 -12.11 -12.35
C ALA A 158 -2.18 -11.33 -11.06
N ASP A 159 -1.12 -10.74 -10.51
CA ASP A 159 -1.16 -9.76 -9.43
C ASP A 159 -0.67 -8.42 -9.99
N ILE A 160 -1.61 -7.49 -10.21
CA ILE A 160 -1.39 -6.20 -10.86
C ILE A 160 -1.27 -5.11 -9.79
N GLY A 161 -0.10 -4.45 -9.73
CA GLY A 161 0.26 -3.60 -8.61
C GLY A 161 0.63 -4.43 -7.37
N CYS A 162 1.57 -5.36 -7.55
CA CYS A 162 1.86 -6.40 -6.57
C CYS A 162 2.48 -5.88 -5.25
N GLY A 163 3.12 -4.70 -5.26
CA GLY A 163 3.72 -4.10 -4.08
C GLY A 163 4.74 -5.02 -3.40
N SER A 164 4.39 -5.55 -2.23
CA SER A 164 5.21 -6.53 -1.50
C SER A 164 5.10 -7.97 -2.05
N GLY A 165 4.19 -8.24 -2.98
CA GLY A 165 3.88 -9.55 -3.53
C GLY A 165 3.01 -10.44 -2.64
N ILE A 166 2.43 -9.88 -1.58
CA ILE A 166 1.67 -10.66 -0.58
C ILE A 166 0.51 -11.45 -1.19
N LEU A 167 -0.22 -10.88 -2.16
CA LEU A 167 -1.36 -11.54 -2.78
C LEU A 167 -0.91 -12.67 -3.71
N ALA A 168 0.11 -12.41 -4.53
CA ALA A 168 0.72 -13.45 -5.36
C ALA A 168 1.25 -14.62 -4.52
N MET A 169 1.94 -14.33 -3.41
CA MET A 169 2.45 -15.38 -2.52
C MET A 169 1.33 -16.13 -1.79
N ALA A 170 0.28 -15.43 -1.36
CA ALA A 170 -0.90 -16.07 -0.78
C ALA A 170 -1.54 -17.05 -1.77
N ALA A 171 -1.74 -16.60 -3.02
CA ALA A 171 -2.30 -17.44 -4.08
C ALA A 171 -1.39 -18.64 -4.40
N ALA A 172 -0.05 -18.47 -4.49
CA ALA A 172 0.90 -19.55 -4.74
C ALA A 172 0.94 -20.60 -3.62
N LYS A 173 0.82 -20.16 -2.36
CA LYS A 173 0.78 -21.09 -1.22
C LYS A 173 -0.58 -21.76 -1.06
N TRP A 174 -1.66 -21.09 -1.48
CA TRP A 174 -3.02 -21.67 -1.47
C TRP A 174 -3.21 -22.72 -2.55
N ASN A 175 -2.68 -22.45 -3.75
CA ASN A 175 -2.68 -23.39 -4.87
C ASN A 175 -1.26 -23.57 -5.42
N PRO A 176 -0.54 -24.61 -5.01
CA PRO A 176 0.84 -24.86 -5.46
C PRO A 176 0.97 -25.20 -6.96
N ASP A 177 -0.13 -25.54 -7.65
CA ASP A 177 -0.15 -25.82 -9.09
C ASP A 177 -0.31 -24.55 -9.93
N ALA A 178 -0.53 -23.39 -9.28
CA ALA A 178 -0.74 -22.11 -9.98
C ALA A 178 0.54 -21.60 -10.61
N VAL A 179 0.39 -20.92 -11.75
CA VAL A 179 1.46 -20.16 -12.43
C VAL A 179 1.11 -18.68 -12.33
N LEU A 180 2.00 -17.89 -11.74
CA LEU A 180 1.71 -16.50 -11.41
C LEU A 180 2.61 -15.52 -12.15
N VAL A 181 2.03 -14.37 -12.48
CA VAL A 181 2.73 -13.17 -12.89
C VAL A 181 2.42 -12.08 -11.88
N ALA A 182 3.43 -11.46 -11.28
CA ALA A 182 3.30 -10.37 -10.34
C ALA A 182 4.02 -9.13 -10.90
N VAL A 183 3.30 -8.04 -11.10
CA VAL A 183 3.85 -6.85 -11.74
C VAL A 183 3.51 -5.59 -10.96
N ASP A 184 4.41 -4.61 -11.04
CA ASP A 184 4.22 -3.28 -10.47
C ASP A 184 4.86 -2.24 -11.39
N ASN A 185 4.38 -0.99 -11.33
CA ASN A 185 5.01 0.12 -12.06
C ASN A 185 6.26 0.65 -11.35
N ASP A 186 6.43 0.37 -10.05
CA ASP A 186 7.63 0.70 -9.29
C ASP A 186 8.65 -0.46 -9.31
N PRO A 187 9.84 -0.26 -9.90
CA PRO A 187 10.90 -1.27 -9.87
C PRO A 187 11.30 -1.73 -8.46
N LYS A 188 11.18 -0.87 -7.45
CA LYS A 188 11.48 -1.23 -6.05
C LYS A 188 10.44 -2.20 -5.48
N ALA A 189 9.18 -2.04 -5.84
CA ALA A 189 8.12 -2.98 -5.47
C ALA A 189 8.39 -4.36 -6.09
N VAL A 190 8.80 -4.41 -7.35
CA VAL A 190 9.18 -5.66 -8.03
C VAL A 190 10.37 -6.35 -7.35
N GLU A 191 11.41 -5.59 -6.97
CA GLU A 191 12.57 -6.10 -6.23
C GLU A 191 12.13 -6.67 -4.86
N THR A 192 11.28 -5.94 -4.13
CA THR A 192 10.72 -6.39 -2.85
C THR A 192 9.90 -7.67 -3.01
N THR A 193 9.07 -7.74 -4.06
CA THR A 193 8.31 -8.96 -4.39
C THR A 193 9.24 -10.14 -4.63
N LEU A 194 10.29 -9.98 -5.43
CA LEU A 194 11.28 -11.03 -5.70
C LEU A 194 11.93 -11.55 -4.42
N GLU A 195 12.38 -10.66 -3.53
CA GLU A 195 12.98 -11.04 -2.24
C GLU A 195 11.97 -11.82 -1.37
N ASN A 196 10.74 -11.34 -1.29
CA ASN A 196 9.69 -11.98 -0.49
C ASN A 196 9.29 -13.35 -1.05
N THR A 197 9.23 -13.52 -2.38
CA THR A 197 8.94 -14.83 -2.99
C THR A 197 10.02 -15.87 -2.69
N GLN A 198 11.29 -15.46 -2.68
CA GLN A 198 12.41 -16.33 -2.27
C GLN A 198 12.29 -16.72 -0.80
N ARG A 199 12.02 -15.75 0.08
CA ARG A 199 11.87 -15.96 1.53
C ARG A 199 10.72 -16.91 1.88
N ASN A 200 9.71 -16.96 1.04
CA ASN A 200 8.52 -17.80 1.21
C ASN A 200 8.56 -19.11 0.41
N ASP A 201 9.66 -19.42 -0.27
CA ASP A 201 9.85 -20.64 -1.08
C ASP A 201 8.84 -20.80 -2.24
N VAL A 202 8.36 -19.68 -2.80
CA VAL A 202 7.41 -19.66 -3.93
C VAL A 202 7.95 -18.99 -5.19
N ALA A 203 9.24 -18.65 -5.22
CA ALA A 203 9.86 -17.94 -6.34
C ALA A 203 9.75 -18.69 -7.69
N ALA A 204 9.71 -20.02 -7.67
CA ALA A 204 9.59 -20.82 -8.89
C ALA A 204 8.18 -20.72 -9.54
N ALA A 205 7.16 -20.37 -8.77
CA ALA A 205 5.78 -20.24 -9.25
C ALA A 205 5.43 -18.83 -9.75
N ILE A 206 6.25 -17.82 -9.40
CA ILE A 206 5.93 -16.41 -9.61
C ILE A 206 6.97 -15.73 -10.49
N THR A 207 6.55 -15.27 -11.66
CA THR A 207 7.37 -14.42 -12.54
C THR A 207 7.07 -12.95 -12.23
N CYS A 208 8.10 -12.19 -11.82
CA CYS A 208 7.95 -10.78 -11.47
C CYS A 208 8.46 -9.88 -12.60
N GLY A 209 7.87 -8.69 -12.77
CA GLY A 209 8.29 -7.73 -13.78
C GLY A 209 7.74 -6.32 -13.57
N VAL A 210 8.41 -5.32 -14.16
CA VAL A 210 7.90 -3.95 -14.18
C VAL A 210 6.84 -3.81 -15.28
N SER A 211 5.67 -3.26 -14.94
CA SER A 211 4.56 -3.06 -15.86
C SER A 211 3.70 -1.86 -15.49
N ASP A 212 3.28 -1.11 -16.48
CA ASP A 212 2.17 -0.17 -16.36
C ASP A 212 0.85 -0.94 -16.57
N GLY A 213 0.27 -1.44 -15.49
CA GLY A 213 -0.89 -2.32 -15.52
C GLY A 213 -0.63 -3.60 -16.32
N TYR A 214 -1.43 -3.85 -17.35
CA TYR A 214 -1.41 -5.07 -18.16
C TYR A 214 -0.43 -5.04 -19.34
N LYS A 215 0.33 -3.96 -19.55
CA LYS A 215 1.07 -3.69 -20.79
C LYS A 215 2.41 -4.41 -20.96
N ALA A 216 2.93 -5.05 -19.90
CA ALA A 216 4.21 -5.76 -20.02
C ALA A 216 4.07 -7.04 -20.85
N PRO A 217 5.07 -7.39 -21.70
CA PRO A 217 5.03 -8.61 -22.50
C PRO A 217 4.82 -9.90 -21.69
N VAL A 218 5.28 -9.97 -20.46
CA VAL A 218 5.08 -11.13 -19.58
C VAL A 218 3.62 -11.29 -19.18
N VAL A 219 2.89 -10.20 -19.00
CA VAL A 219 1.45 -10.21 -18.70
C VAL A 219 0.66 -10.69 -19.92
N GLU A 220 0.92 -10.10 -21.09
CA GLU A 220 0.25 -10.46 -22.34
C GLU A 220 0.52 -11.92 -22.75
N ALA A 221 1.76 -12.39 -22.61
CA ALA A 221 2.15 -13.76 -23.01
C ALA A 221 1.53 -14.84 -22.10
N THR A 222 1.16 -14.50 -20.87
CA THR A 222 0.59 -15.46 -19.91
C THR A 222 -0.94 -15.49 -19.92
N ALA A 223 -1.59 -14.44 -20.42
CA ALA A 223 -3.05 -14.35 -20.54
C ALA A 223 -3.62 -15.50 -21.44
N PRO A 224 -4.91 -15.87 -21.31
CA PRO A 224 -5.86 -15.35 -20.34
C PRO A 224 -5.67 -15.95 -18.93
N TYR A 225 -6.07 -15.17 -17.91
CA TYR A 225 -5.92 -15.52 -16.51
C TYR A 225 -7.20 -16.12 -15.92
N GLY A 226 -7.07 -17.21 -15.19
CA GLY A 226 -8.16 -17.78 -14.39
C GLY A 226 -8.43 -16.96 -13.13
N MET A 227 -7.43 -16.19 -12.64
CA MET A 227 -7.63 -15.21 -11.58
C MET A 227 -6.75 -13.96 -11.81
N ILE A 228 -7.33 -12.80 -11.58
CA ILE A 228 -6.61 -11.52 -11.55
C ILE A 228 -6.82 -10.88 -10.17
N LEU A 229 -5.74 -10.42 -9.57
CA LEU A 229 -5.70 -9.70 -8.31
C LEU A 229 -5.22 -8.27 -8.58
N ALA A 230 -5.90 -7.27 -8.01
CA ALA A 230 -5.40 -5.90 -7.99
C ALA A 230 -5.85 -5.19 -6.71
N ASN A 231 -4.89 -4.83 -5.86
CA ASN A 231 -5.13 -4.09 -4.63
C ASN A 231 -4.45 -2.72 -4.71
N ILE A 232 -5.03 -1.84 -5.52
CA ILE A 232 -4.50 -0.52 -5.86
C ILE A 232 -5.59 0.55 -5.75
N LEU A 233 -5.26 1.81 -5.97
CA LEU A 233 -6.21 2.92 -5.88
C LEU A 233 -7.37 2.78 -6.89
N PRO A 234 -8.57 3.31 -6.56
CA PRO A 234 -9.78 3.15 -7.41
C PRO A 234 -9.67 3.80 -8.78
N GLY A 235 -8.94 4.92 -8.93
CA GLY A 235 -8.73 5.57 -10.22
C GLY A 235 -8.11 4.63 -11.26
N PRO A 236 -6.91 4.08 -11.03
CA PRO A 236 -6.29 3.08 -11.89
C PRO A 236 -7.16 1.82 -12.12
N LEU A 237 -7.91 1.33 -11.12
CA LEU A 237 -8.83 0.20 -11.31
C LEU A 237 -9.90 0.51 -12.36
N ILE A 238 -10.47 1.71 -12.35
CA ILE A 238 -11.45 2.18 -13.32
C ILE A 238 -10.82 2.33 -14.71
N GLU A 239 -9.65 2.95 -14.79
CA GLU A 239 -8.95 3.21 -16.05
C GLU A 239 -8.55 1.92 -16.77
N MET A 240 -8.16 0.88 -16.04
CA MET A 240 -7.73 -0.41 -16.58
C MET A 240 -8.86 -1.45 -16.72
N ALA A 241 -10.14 -1.07 -16.52
CA ALA A 241 -11.24 -2.03 -16.54
C ALA A 241 -11.33 -2.81 -17.86
N ALA A 242 -11.11 -2.16 -19.00
CA ALA A 242 -11.10 -2.81 -20.32
C ALA A 242 -9.96 -3.83 -20.47
N ASP A 243 -8.77 -3.49 -19.99
CA ASP A 243 -7.59 -4.36 -20.05
C ASP A 243 -7.76 -5.57 -19.14
N ALA A 244 -8.34 -5.36 -17.94
CA ALA A 244 -8.67 -6.44 -17.01
C ALA A 244 -9.62 -7.47 -17.66
N VAL A 245 -10.68 -7.00 -18.30
CA VAL A 245 -11.64 -7.87 -19.03
C VAL A 245 -10.96 -8.62 -20.16
N ALA A 246 -10.12 -7.96 -20.94
CA ALA A 246 -9.40 -8.59 -22.05
C ALA A 246 -8.41 -9.67 -21.60
N ALA A 247 -7.82 -9.51 -20.42
CA ALA A 247 -6.86 -10.45 -19.84
C ALA A 247 -7.54 -11.60 -19.05
N LEU A 248 -8.81 -11.46 -18.67
CA LEU A 248 -9.54 -12.45 -17.86
C LEU A 248 -10.06 -13.61 -18.73
N ALA A 249 -9.89 -14.84 -18.25
CA ALA A 249 -10.47 -16.02 -18.91
C ALA A 249 -12.00 -16.00 -18.81
N PRO A 250 -12.73 -16.68 -19.72
CA PRO A 250 -14.21 -16.69 -19.73
C PRO A 250 -14.84 -17.12 -18.39
N ASP A 251 -14.23 -18.05 -17.68
CA ASP A 251 -14.61 -18.55 -16.35
C ASP A 251 -13.77 -17.94 -15.21
N GLY A 252 -12.98 -16.93 -15.54
CA GLY A 252 -12.03 -16.29 -14.63
C GLY A 252 -12.69 -15.43 -13.55
N VAL A 253 -11.91 -15.14 -12.52
CA VAL A 253 -12.27 -14.33 -11.37
C VAL A 253 -11.36 -13.11 -11.30
N LEU A 254 -11.93 -11.91 -11.18
CA LEU A 254 -11.19 -10.69 -10.93
C LEU A 254 -11.48 -10.22 -9.50
N ILE A 255 -10.44 -10.07 -8.68
CA ILE A 255 -10.53 -9.59 -7.30
C ILE A 255 -9.89 -8.22 -7.22
N LEU A 256 -10.67 -7.21 -6.84
CA LEU A 256 -10.25 -5.82 -6.74
C LEU A 256 -10.39 -5.31 -5.32
N SER A 257 -9.41 -4.55 -4.84
CA SER A 257 -9.45 -3.83 -3.56
C SER A 257 -8.58 -2.58 -3.62
N GLY A 258 -8.37 -1.91 -2.48
CA GLY A 258 -7.69 -0.61 -2.42
C GLY A 258 -8.66 0.57 -2.53
N LEU A 259 -9.94 0.31 -2.29
CA LEU A 259 -11.01 1.29 -2.36
C LEU A 259 -11.85 1.28 -1.07
N LEU A 260 -12.37 2.45 -0.70
CA LEU A 260 -13.32 2.60 0.39
C LEU A 260 -14.72 2.10 -0.03
N GLU A 261 -15.56 1.79 0.97
CA GLU A 261 -16.93 1.32 0.75
C GLU A 261 -17.76 2.28 -0.13
N ASP A 262 -17.61 3.58 0.05
CA ASP A 262 -18.32 4.62 -0.72
C ASP A 262 -17.80 4.79 -2.17
N GLN A 263 -16.67 4.19 -2.51
CA GLN A 263 -16.07 4.23 -3.85
C GLN A 263 -16.44 3.02 -4.70
N GLN A 264 -17.04 1.97 -4.11
CA GLN A 264 -17.28 0.70 -4.78
C GLN A 264 -18.18 0.82 -6.01
N ASP A 265 -19.23 1.64 -5.96
CA ASP A 265 -20.20 1.77 -7.05
C ASP A 265 -19.55 2.22 -8.35
N LYS A 266 -18.60 3.17 -8.29
CA LYS A 266 -17.87 3.66 -9.46
C LYS A 266 -17.00 2.57 -10.09
N VAL A 267 -16.35 1.74 -9.26
CA VAL A 267 -15.53 0.62 -9.73
C VAL A 267 -16.42 -0.46 -10.34
N ILE A 268 -17.57 -0.77 -9.72
CA ILE A 268 -18.56 -1.74 -10.24
C ILE A 268 -19.10 -1.26 -11.58
N GLU A 269 -19.54 -0.01 -11.70
CA GLU A 269 -20.07 0.56 -12.95
C GLU A 269 -19.04 0.50 -14.09
N ALA A 270 -17.77 0.83 -13.82
CA ALA A 270 -16.71 0.79 -14.81
C ALA A 270 -16.51 -0.63 -15.37
N HIS A 271 -16.46 -1.64 -14.51
CA HIS A 271 -16.29 -3.03 -14.94
C HIS A 271 -17.56 -3.61 -15.59
N ALA A 272 -18.74 -3.22 -15.11
CA ALA A 272 -20.02 -3.61 -15.70
C ALA A 272 -20.20 -3.08 -17.14
N ALA A 273 -19.65 -1.89 -17.44
CA ALA A 273 -19.62 -1.32 -18.79
C ALA A 273 -18.80 -2.17 -19.79
N HIS A 274 -17.84 -2.95 -19.29
CA HIS A 274 -17.01 -3.86 -20.08
C HIS A 274 -17.43 -5.34 -20.00
N GLY A 275 -18.61 -5.63 -19.42
CA GLY A 275 -19.20 -6.97 -19.46
C GLY A 275 -18.90 -7.86 -18.26
N LEU A 276 -18.46 -7.32 -17.14
CA LEU A 276 -18.35 -8.03 -15.86
C LEU A 276 -19.53 -7.73 -14.95
N ASP A 277 -19.89 -8.70 -14.12
CA ASP A 277 -20.79 -8.52 -12.97
C ASP A 277 -20.00 -8.66 -11.67
N CYS A 278 -20.29 -7.80 -10.70
CA CYS A 278 -19.80 -7.98 -9.34
C CYS A 278 -20.63 -9.09 -8.68
N THR A 279 -19.99 -10.22 -8.41
CA THR A 279 -20.67 -11.45 -7.95
C THR A 279 -20.49 -11.71 -6.46
N ASP A 280 -19.51 -11.07 -5.82
CA ASP A 280 -19.25 -11.18 -4.38
C ASP A 280 -18.52 -9.93 -3.88
N SER A 281 -18.61 -9.64 -2.59
CA SER A 281 -17.91 -8.54 -1.96
C SER A 281 -17.75 -8.73 -0.45
N ILE A 282 -16.72 -8.12 0.13
CA ILE A 282 -16.54 -8.03 1.58
C ILE A 282 -16.10 -6.63 1.97
N ILE A 283 -16.67 -6.12 3.06
CA ILE A 283 -16.25 -4.86 3.68
C ILE A 283 -15.53 -5.16 4.99
N ILE A 284 -14.31 -4.65 5.12
CA ILE A 284 -13.51 -4.78 6.36
C ILE A 284 -13.03 -3.39 6.76
N ALA A 285 -13.47 -2.92 7.92
CA ALA A 285 -13.09 -1.60 8.46
C ALA A 285 -13.26 -0.45 7.45
N GLY A 286 -14.39 -0.44 6.70
CA GLY A 286 -14.71 0.59 5.71
C GLY A 286 -14.01 0.45 4.36
N TRP A 287 -13.23 -0.63 4.14
CA TRP A 287 -12.55 -0.94 2.88
C TRP A 287 -13.24 -2.11 2.18
N ALA A 288 -13.44 -1.98 0.86
CA ALA A 288 -14.09 -2.99 0.05
C ALA A 288 -13.07 -3.89 -0.67
N ALA A 289 -13.39 -5.19 -0.76
CA ALA A 289 -12.83 -6.10 -1.74
C ALA A 289 -13.98 -6.66 -2.57
N LEU A 290 -13.88 -6.56 -3.89
CA LEU A 290 -14.92 -6.86 -4.86
C LEU A 290 -14.47 -8.03 -5.74
N VAL A 291 -15.41 -8.90 -6.09
CA VAL A 291 -15.17 -10.04 -6.99
C VAL A 291 -16.04 -9.89 -8.23
N PHE A 292 -15.41 -10.01 -9.38
CA PHE A 292 -16.09 -9.90 -10.68
C PHE A 292 -15.93 -11.18 -11.49
N ARG A 293 -16.94 -11.46 -12.31
CA ARG A 293 -16.95 -12.51 -13.34
C ARG A 293 -17.55 -11.98 -14.63
N HIS A 294 -17.32 -12.66 -15.75
CA HIS A 294 -18.01 -12.35 -16.98
C HIS A 294 -19.52 -12.53 -16.82
N LYS A 295 -20.30 -11.65 -17.46
CA LYS A 295 -21.77 -11.73 -17.46
C LYS A 295 -22.24 -13.07 -18.05
N GLY A 296 -23.02 -13.79 -17.24
CA GLY A 296 -23.58 -15.09 -17.65
C GLY A 296 -22.62 -16.27 -17.50
N ALA A 297 -21.49 -16.11 -16.80
CA ALA A 297 -20.56 -17.19 -16.46
C ALA A 297 -21.06 -18.03 -15.27
#